data_059afd20eafc402845b75fd9d6fa1b06
#
_entry.id   059afd20eafc402845b75fd9d6fa1b06
#
_cell.length_a   1.000
_cell.length_b   1.000
_cell.length_c   1.000
_cell.angle_alpha   90.00
_cell.angle_beta   90.00
_cell.angle_gamma   90.00
#
_symmetry.space_group_name_H-M   'P 1'
#
loop_
_entity.id
_entity.type
_entity.pdbx_description
1 polymer ?
#
loop_
_entity_poly.entity_id
_entity_poly.type
_entity_poly.pdbx_seq_one_letter_code
_entity_poly.pdbx_strand_id
1 'polypeptide(L)'
;MKNTNFEMWVADCERNNIQIWQLDYDKDTDIGIYMTKSSYWYNNNQYYNSPVYQLWIGDKRSICMENYQEVYKIWERLVSESKDR
;
A
#
# COMPACT_ATOMS: atom_id res chain seq x y z
N MET A 1 1.91 4.88 23.88
CA MET A 1 1.76 3.86 22.84
C MET A 1 2.69 4.16 21.66
N LYS A 2 3.42 3.16 21.21
CA LYS A 2 4.27 3.37 20.04
C LYS A 2 3.43 3.19 18.78
N ASN A 3 3.56 4.12 17.84
CA ASN A 3 2.95 3.96 16.54
C ASN A 3 3.79 3.01 15.71
N THR A 4 3.13 2.13 14.98
CA THR A 4 3.83 1.24 14.04
C THR A 4 4.26 2.04 12.82
N ASN A 5 5.17 1.47 12.03
CA ASN A 5 5.58 2.08 10.76
C ASN A 5 4.40 2.21 9.82
N PHE A 6 3.51 1.23 9.81
CA PHE A 6 2.31 1.27 9.00
C PHE A 6 1.41 2.43 9.41
N GLU A 7 1.16 2.59 10.70
CA GLU A 7 0.32 3.69 11.20
C GLU A 7 0.92 5.04 10.88
N MET A 8 2.25 5.17 10.99
CA MET A 8 2.94 6.40 10.64
C MET A 8 2.80 6.73 9.16
N TRP A 9 2.88 5.71 8.30
CA TRP A 9 2.67 5.88 6.88
C TRP A 9 1.24 6.35 6.57
N VAL A 10 0.25 5.74 7.22
CA VAL A 10 -1.15 6.14 7.06
C VAL A 10 -1.34 7.60 7.47
N ALA A 11 -0.77 7.99 8.61
CA ALA A 11 -0.86 9.36 9.10
C ALA A 11 -0.21 10.35 8.14
N ASP A 12 0.95 9.99 7.58
CA ASP A 12 1.63 10.84 6.60
C ASP A 12 0.80 11.03 5.34
N CYS A 13 0.16 9.96 4.87
CA CYS A 13 -0.72 10.04 3.71
C CYS A 13 -1.91 10.95 3.98
N GLU A 14 -2.51 10.84 5.16
CA GLU A 14 -3.63 11.69 5.53
C GLU A 14 -3.24 13.18 5.56
N ARG A 15 -2.07 13.48 6.13
CA ARG A 15 -1.58 14.86 6.18
C ARG A 15 -1.32 15.44 4.80
N ASN A 16 -1.00 14.61 3.84
CA ASN A 16 -0.70 15.04 2.48
C ASN A 16 -1.87 14.85 1.51
N ASN A 17 -3.06 14.56 2.04
CA ASN A 17 -4.27 14.34 1.23
C ASN A 17 -4.12 13.22 0.22
N ILE A 18 -3.40 12.17 0.61
CA ILE A 18 -3.22 10.99 -0.21
C ILE A 18 -4.19 9.92 0.28
N GLN A 19 -5.06 9.45 -0.62
CA GLN A 19 -6.01 8.40 -0.29
C GLN A 19 -5.35 7.03 -0.32
N ILE A 20 -5.77 6.16 0.58
CA ILE A 20 -5.27 4.79 0.69
C ILE A 20 -6.44 3.84 0.55
N TRP A 21 -6.28 2.81 -0.27
CA TRP A 21 -7.23 1.71 -0.40
C TRP A 21 -6.55 0.40 -0.07
N GLN A 22 -7.18 -0.41 0.80
CA GLN A 22 -6.74 -1.77 1.04
C GLN A 22 -7.37 -2.66 -0.04
N LEU A 23 -6.55 -3.27 -0.87
CA LEU A 23 -7.03 -4.08 -1.98
C LEU A 23 -7.08 -5.58 -1.65
N ASP A 24 -5.96 -6.12 -1.23
CA ASP A 24 -5.84 -7.53 -0.89
C ASP A 24 -5.12 -7.62 0.46
N TYR A 25 -5.72 -8.33 1.38
CA TYR A 25 -5.14 -8.45 2.72
C TYR A 25 -5.44 -9.83 3.28
N ASP A 26 -4.40 -10.51 3.74
CA ASP A 26 -4.53 -11.78 4.43
C ASP A 26 -4.23 -11.58 5.91
N LYS A 27 -5.25 -11.74 6.74
CA LYS A 27 -5.12 -11.45 8.17
C LYS A 27 -4.26 -12.45 8.91
N ASP A 28 -4.16 -13.69 8.41
CA ASP A 28 -3.39 -14.73 9.09
C ASP A 28 -1.89 -14.48 8.96
N THR A 29 -1.45 -13.95 7.84
CA THR A 29 -0.03 -13.64 7.61
C THR A 29 0.29 -12.16 7.79
N ASP A 30 -0.74 -11.31 7.88
CA ASP A 30 -0.59 -9.85 7.95
C ASP A 30 0.18 -9.30 6.76
N ILE A 31 -0.12 -9.83 5.56
CA ILE A 31 0.48 -9.36 4.32
C ILE A 31 -0.62 -8.73 3.47
N GLY A 32 -0.43 -7.48 3.07
CA GLY A 32 -1.46 -6.76 2.33
C GLY A 32 -0.94 -5.88 1.22
N ILE A 33 -1.81 -5.62 0.25
CA ILE A 33 -1.57 -4.68 -0.84
C ILE A 33 -2.44 -3.45 -0.62
N TYR A 34 -1.82 -2.29 -0.66
CA TYR A 34 -2.51 -1.01 -0.50
C TYR A 34 -2.22 -0.13 -1.70
N MET A 35 -3.26 0.52 -2.20
CA MET A 35 -3.13 1.44 -3.31
C MET A 35 -3.22 2.86 -2.80
N THR A 36 -2.36 3.74 -3.31
CA THR A 36 -2.42 5.16 -3.01
C THR A 36 -2.62 5.96 -4.29
N LYS A 37 -3.34 7.05 -4.16
CA LYS A 37 -3.48 8.06 -5.20
C LYS A 37 -3.32 9.42 -4.56
N SER A 38 -2.58 10.28 -5.22
CA SER A 38 -2.45 11.67 -4.79
C SER A 38 -2.89 12.59 -5.92
N SER A 39 -3.18 13.83 -5.58
CA SER A 39 -3.55 14.83 -6.57
C SER A 39 -2.68 16.06 -6.36
N TYR A 40 -2.56 16.87 -7.42
CA TYR A 40 -1.85 18.13 -7.36
C TYR A 40 -2.57 19.18 -8.21
N TRP A 41 -2.30 20.44 -7.92
CA TRP A 41 -2.88 21.56 -8.66
C TRP A 41 -1.83 22.18 -9.56
N TYR A 42 -2.25 22.46 -10.79
CA TYR A 42 -1.40 23.14 -11.77
C TYR A 42 -2.29 24.01 -12.66
N ASN A 43 -1.97 25.30 -12.74
CA ASN A 43 -2.75 26.27 -13.54
C ASN A 43 -4.25 26.23 -13.25
N ASN A 44 -4.61 26.16 -11.96
CA ASN A 44 -6.00 26.11 -11.47
C ASN A 44 -6.78 24.86 -11.88
N ASN A 45 -6.08 23.84 -12.38
CA ASN A 45 -6.68 22.53 -12.68
C ASN A 45 -6.12 21.49 -11.75
N GLN A 46 -6.97 20.56 -11.33
CA GLN A 46 -6.56 19.46 -10.48
C GLN A 46 -6.20 18.26 -11.35
N TYR A 47 -5.03 17.70 -11.10
CA TYR A 47 -4.54 16.50 -11.78
C TYR A 47 -4.34 15.39 -10.77
N TYR A 48 -4.61 14.15 -11.21
CA TYR A 48 -4.47 12.97 -10.36
C TYR A 48 -3.30 12.14 -10.85
N ASN A 49 -2.46 11.74 -9.90
CA ASN A 49 -1.35 10.84 -10.20
C ASN A 49 -1.86 9.44 -10.46
N SER A 50 -1.08 8.67 -11.21
CA SER A 50 -1.38 7.26 -11.42
C SER A 50 -1.34 6.51 -10.08
N PRO A 51 -2.15 5.45 -9.93
CA PRO A 51 -2.14 4.68 -8.70
C PRO A 51 -0.80 3.98 -8.49
N VAL A 52 -0.39 3.90 -7.23
CA VAL A 52 0.83 3.22 -6.82
C VAL A 52 0.43 2.17 -5.78
N TYR A 53 1.01 0.99 -5.88
CA TYR A 53 0.67 -0.15 -5.02
C TYR A 53 1.83 -0.46 -4.09
N GLN A 54 1.53 -0.55 -2.80
CA GLN A 54 2.51 -0.89 -1.77
C GLN A 54 2.19 -2.27 -1.20
N LEU A 55 3.21 -3.08 -1.05
CA LEU A 55 3.09 -4.37 -0.39
C LEU A 55 3.66 -4.25 1.01
N TRP A 56 2.82 -4.51 2.02
CA TRP A 56 3.22 -4.48 3.41
C TRP A 56 3.25 -5.89 3.97
N ILE A 57 4.38 -6.26 4.55
CA ILE A 57 4.55 -7.53 5.27
C ILE A 57 4.64 -7.18 6.74
N GLY A 58 3.54 -7.40 7.47
CA GLY A 58 3.45 -6.93 8.84
C GLY A 58 3.65 -5.42 8.89
N ASP A 59 4.63 -4.98 9.65
CA ASP A 59 4.91 -3.55 9.84
C ASP A 59 6.02 -3.03 8.92
N LYS A 60 6.33 -3.74 7.83
CA LYS A 60 7.37 -3.34 6.88
C LYS A 60 6.83 -3.22 5.48
N ARG A 61 7.13 -2.08 4.83
CA ARG A 61 6.81 -1.91 3.42
C ARG A 61 7.90 -2.59 2.59
N SER A 62 7.50 -3.57 1.80
CA SER A 62 8.43 -4.37 1.02
C SER A 62 8.63 -3.84 -0.39
N ILE A 63 7.52 -3.51 -1.07
CA ILE A 63 7.54 -3.15 -2.48
C ILE A 63 6.63 -1.96 -2.72
N CYS A 64 7.03 -1.11 -3.68
CA CYS A 64 6.22 0.01 -4.14
C CYS A 64 6.31 0.01 -5.66
N MET A 65 5.22 -0.28 -6.35
CA MET A 65 5.18 -0.44 -7.81
C MET A 65 3.93 0.15 -8.40
N GLU A 66 3.97 0.45 -9.69
CA GLU A 66 2.82 0.98 -10.42
C GLU A 66 1.99 -0.12 -11.09
N ASN A 67 2.50 -1.35 -11.16
CA ASN A 67 1.80 -2.46 -11.81
C ASN A 67 1.17 -3.37 -10.75
N TYR A 68 -0.17 -3.31 -10.67
CA TYR A 68 -0.91 -4.10 -9.68
C TYR A 68 -0.71 -5.61 -9.86
N GLN A 69 -0.72 -6.09 -11.10
CA GLN A 69 -0.63 -7.53 -11.36
C GLN A 69 0.69 -8.12 -10.87
N GLU A 70 1.78 -7.37 -11.01
CA GLU A 70 3.08 -7.81 -10.50
C GLU A 70 3.08 -7.88 -8.99
N VAL A 71 2.53 -6.87 -8.33
CA VAL A 71 2.43 -6.86 -6.87
C VAL A 71 1.54 -7.99 -6.39
N TYR A 72 0.42 -8.23 -7.07
CA TYR A 72 -0.51 -9.29 -6.71
C TYR A 72 0.16 -10.67 -6.77
N LYS A 73 0.96 -10.93 -7.81
CA LYS A 73 1.66 -12.20 -7.92
C LYS A 73 2.63 -12.42 -6.78
N ILE A 74 3.33 -11.37 -6.37
CA ILE A 74 4.26 -11.43 -5.26
C ILE A 74 3.49 -11.67 -3.95
N TRP A 75 2.40 -10.95 -3.75
CA TRP A 75 1.55 -11.10 -2.58
C TRP A 75 1.01 -12.53 -2.46
N GLU A 76 0.47 -13.05 -3.55
CA GLU A 76 -0.09 -14.41 -3.57
C GLU A 76 0.96 -15.45 -3.21
N ARG A 77 2.18 -15.32 -3.75
CA ARG A 77 3.27 -16.23 -3.45
C ARG A 77 3.69 -16.14 -1.99
N LEU A 78 3.83 -14.91 -1.48
CA LEU A 78 4.24 -14.72 -0.08
C LEU A 78 3.22 -15.27 0.91
N VAL A 79 1.94 -15.04 0.64
CA VAL A 79 0.86 -15.57 1.48
C VAL A 79 0.88 -17.10 1.47
N SER A 80 1.00 -17.71 0.28
CA SER A 80 1.07 -19.17 0.15
C SER A 80 2.26 -19.74 0.89
N GLU A 81 3.44 -19.17 0.68
CA GLU A 81 4.66 -19.63 1.35
C GLU A 81 4.57 -19.53 2.87
N SER A 82 3.95 -18.45 3.36
CA SER A 82 3.80 -18.26 4.79
C SER A 82 2.83 -19.26 5.42
N LYS A 83 1.81 -19.67 4.67
CA LYS A 83 0.82 -20.64 5.16
C LYS A 83 1.31 -22.08 5.08
N ASP A 84 2.29 -22.35 4.25
CA ASP A 84 2.85 -23.70 4.08
C ASP A 84 3.87 -24.08 5.15
N ARG A 85 4.10 -23.21 6.11
CA ARG A 85 5.06 -23.46 7.21
C ARG A 85 4.41 -24.06 8.43
#